data_fdcd16700b1ef781f74c4c80e7d2dacb
#
_entry.id   fdcd16700b1ef781f74c4c80e7d2dacb
#
_cell.length_a   1.000
_cell.length_b   1.000
_cell.length_c   1.000
_cell.angle_alpha   90.00
_cell.angle_beta   90.00
_cell.angle_gamma   90.00
#
_symmetry.space_group_name_H-M   'P 1'
#
loop_
_entity.id
_entity.type
_entity.pdbx_description
1 polymer ?
#
loop_
_entity_poly.entity_id
_entity_poly.type
_entity_poly.pdbx_seq_one_letter_code
_entity_poly.pdbx_strand_id
1 'polypeptide(L)'
;MTLFSAPADPWSHRTRIVLAEKGISIDIVSVEAGRFPEDLLDLNPYHSVPTLVDRDLVLYDSRVIIEYLDERFPHPPLMPVDPVTRAQFRLALYRIERDWYSLARQIDQEPDKKQTVKLKKILRDTILQSTDLFKIKPFFLSDEFSLVDATIAPILWRLPYYEIDLTPQAQPIEKYAQLVFARPAFREALSEREQEMRLL
;
A
#
# COMPACT_ATOMS: atom_id res chain seq x y z
N MET A 1 7.12 20.21 -0.36
CA MET A 1 6.78 18.89 -0.94
C MET A 1 5.28 18.71 -0.82
N THR A 2 4.63 18.26 -1.88
CA THR A 2 3.16 18.09 -1.94
C THR A 2 2.83 16.70 -2.47
N LEU A 3 1.89 16.00 -1.84
CA LEU A 3 1.37 14.72 -2.31
C LEU A 3 -0.10 14.87 -2.72
N PHE A 4 -0.40 14.61 -3.97
CA PHE A 4 -1.78 14.39 -4.42
C PHE A 4 -2.15 12.93 -4.12
N SER A 5 -3.20 12.74 -3.32
CA SER A 5 -3.51 11.44 -2.70
C SER A 5 -5.02 11.21 -2.66
N ALA A 6 -5.46 10.06 -3.13
CA ALA A 6 -6.87 9.68 -2.97
C ALA A 6 -7.13 9.04 -1.59
N PRO A 7 -8.27 9.35 -0.94
CA PRO A 7 -8.52 8.93 0.44
C PRO A 7 -8.83 7.43 0.61
N ALA A 8 -9.19 6.72 -0.46
CA ALA A 8 -9.55 5.29 -0.39
C ALA A 8 -8.62 4.39 -1.22
N ASP A 9 -7.66 4.98 -1.91
CA ASP A 9 -6.78 4.29 -2.85
C ASP A 9 -5.60 3.59 -2.15
N PRO A 10 -5.36 2.29 -2.37
CA PRO A 10 -4.28 1.57 -1.69
C PRO A 10 -2.87 2.05 -2.10
N TRP A 11 -2.68 2.55 -3.32
CA TRP A 11 -1.40 3.14 -3.77
C TRP A 11 -1.08 4.43 -3.05
N SER A 12 -2.09 5.29 -2.86
CA SER A 12 -1.99 6.50 -2.05
C SER A 12 -1.75 6.17 -0.58
N HIS A 13 -2.42 5.15 -0.05
CA HIS A 13 -2.28 4.72 1.34
C HIS A 13 -0.84 4.26 1.64
N ARG A 14 -0.24 3.39 0.79
CA ARG A 14 1.16 2.97 1.02
C ARG A 14 2.15 4.14 1.01
N THR A 15 1.91 5.13 0.18
CA THR A 15 2.75 6.34 0.12
C THR A 15 2.65 7.14 1.43
N ARG A 16 1.44 7.31 1.96
CA ARG A 16 1.24 7.96 3.27
C ARG A 16 1.86 7.17 4.42
N ILE A 17 1.81 5.83 4.38
CA ILE A 17 2.49 4.99 5.38
C ILE A 17 3.99 5.26 5.36
N VAL A 18 4.61 5.30 4.19
CA VAL A 18 6.05 5.56 4.08
C VAL A 18 6.41 6.96 4.59
N LEU A 19 5.63 7.99 4.27
CA LEU A 19 5.83 9.33 4.82
C LEU A 19 5.76 9.34 6.34
N ALA A 20 4.77 8.69 6.92
CA ALA A 20 4.62 8.60 8.37
C ALA A 20 5.75 7.80 9.04
N GLU A 21 6.18 6.68 8.46
CA GLU A 21 7.33 5.90 8.95
C GLU A 21 8.65 6.70 8.90
N LYS A 22 8.77 7.61 7.95
CA LYS A 22 9.90 8.55 7.84
C LYS A 22 9.77 9.76 8.77
N GLY A 23 8.62 9.95 9.41
CA GLY A 23 8.34 11.13 10.22
C GLY A 23 8.30 12.42 9.41
N ILE A 24 7.89 12.35 8.15
CA ILE A 24 7.86 13.48 7.22
C ILE A 24 6.45 14.04 7.11
N SER A 25 6.30 15.30 7.52
CA SER A 25 5.08 16.07 7.32
C SER A 25 5.18 16.87 6.03
N ILE A 26 4.18 16.70 5.15
CA ILE A 26 4.08 17.41 3.87
C ILE A 26 2.63 17.83 3.63
N ASP A 27 2.43 18.70 2.65
CA ASP A 27 1.08 19.06 2.20
C ASP A 27 0.45 17.89 1.45
N ILE A 28 -0.69 17.40 1.93
CA ILE A 28 -1.47 16.36 1.25
C ILE A 28 -2.72 16.99 0.65
N VAL A 29 -2.79 16.95 -0.69
CA VAL A 29 -3.97 17.37 -1.44
C VAL A 29 -4.85 16.16 -1.70
N SER A 30 -6.04 16.16 -1.10
CA SER A 30 -7.01 15.09 -1.30
C SER A 30 -7.61 15.16 -2.71
N VAL A 31 -7.57 14.05 -3.43
CA VAL A 31 -8.10 13.93 -4.79
C VAL A 31 -9.25 12.94 -4.79
N GLU A 32 -10.45 13.45 -5.02
CA GLU A 32 -11.64 12.61 -5.17
C GLU A 32 -11.73 12.04 -6.60
N ALA A 33 -12.29 10.82 -6.70
CA ALA A 33 -12.49 10.16 -7.99
C ALA A 33 -13.27 11.04 -8.97
N GLY A 34 -12.71 11.28 -10.14
CA GLY A 34 -13.31 12.11 -11.19
C GLY A 34 -13.22 13.63 -10.97
N ARG A 35 -12.52 14.08 -9.92
CA ARG A 35 -12.29 15.51 -9.62
C ARG A 35 -10.80 15.78 -9.45
N PHE A 36 -10.07 15.76 -10.56
CA PHE A 36 -8.63 16.02 -10.55
C PHE A 36 -8.37 17.54 -10.52
N PRO A 37 -7.54 18.02 -9.57
CA PRO A 37 -7.07 19.40 -9.59
C PRO A 37 -6.37 19.73 -10.91
N GLU A 38 -6.53 20.97 -11.40
CA GLU A 38 -5.93 21.43 -12.65
C GLU A 38 -4.41 21.27 -12.61
N ASP A 39 -3.77 21.63 -11.50
CA ASP A 39 -2.34 21.43 -11.28
C ASP A 39 -1.90 19.97 -11.48
N LEU A 40 -2.69 19.00 -11.01
CA LEU A 40 -2.37 17.58 -11.19
C LEU A 40 -2.44 17.16 -12.65
N LEU A 41 -3.39 17.71 -13.41
CA LEU A 41 -3.53 17.41 -14.84
C LEU A 41 -2.33 17.90 -15.64
N ASP A 42 -1.77 19.05 -15.26
CA ASP A 42 -0.58 19.62 -15.90
C ASP A 42 0.72 18.88 -15.53
N LEU A 43 0.80 18.38 -14.28
CA LEU A 43 2.00 17.75 -13.74
C LEU A 43 2.16 16.28 -14.12
N ASN A 44 1.05 15.55 -14.24
CA ASN A 44 1.07 14.10 -14.48
C ASN A 44 0.24 13.74 -15.73
N PRO A 45 0.91 13.31 -16.82
CA PRO A 45 0.21 12.97 -18.07
C PRO A 45 -0.75 11.78 -17.97
N TYR A 46 -0.64 10.96 -16.91
CA TYR A 46 -1.54 9.83 -16.65
C TYR A 46 -2.72 10.22 -15.77
N HIS A 47 -2.75 11.47 -15.25
CA HIS A 47 -3.81 11.95 -14.35
C HIS A 47 -4.11 10.97 -13.22
N SER A 48 -3.06 10.42 -12.61
CA SER A 48 -3.16 9.36 -11.60
C SER A 48 -2.70 9.84 -10.22
N VAL A 49 -3.14 9.16 -9.20
CA VAL A 49 -2.69 9.34 -7.82
C VAL A 49 -2.10 8.02 -7.30
N PRO A 50 -1.12 8.07 -6.39
CA PRO A 50 -0.48 9.27 -5.85
C PRO A 50 0.44 9.95 -6.87
N THR A 51 0.56 11.27 -6.76
CA THR A 51 1.58 12.07 -7.46
C THR A 51 2.30 12.92 -6.42
N LEU A 52 3.63 12.85 -6.40
CA LEU A 52 4.49 13.61 -5.49
C LEU A 52 5.18 14.73 -6.23
N VAL A 53 5.17 15.92 -5.65
CA VAL A 53 5.93 17.08 -6.12
C VAL A 53 6.95 17.48 -5.07
N ASP A 54 8.22 17.43 -5.41
CA ASP A 54 9.33 17.93 -4.57
C ASP A 54 10.16 18.94 -5.37
N ARG A 55 9.90 20.24 -5.17
CA ARG A 55 10.45 21.33 -5.97
C ARG A 55 10.08 21.15 -7.44
N ASP A 56 11.08 21.01 -8.32
CA ASP A 56 10.89 20.80 -9.76
C ASP A 56 10.71 19.32 -10.15
N LEU A 57 10.87 18.40 -9.18
CA LEU A 57 10.69 16.97 -9.39
C LEU A 57 9.21 16.59 -9.24
N VAL A 58 8.67 15.97 -10.27
CA VAL A 58 7.33 15.35 -10.23
C VAL A 58 7.47 13.85 -10.41
N LEU A 59 6.93 13.09 -9.47
CA LEU A 59 6.91 11.64 -9.50
C LEU A 59 5.49 11.10 -9.46
N TYR A 60 5.22 10.14 -10.27
CA TYR A 60 4.02 9.31 -10.25
C TYR A 60 4.42 7.82 -10.31
N ASP A 61 3.49 6.89 -10.09
CA ASP A 61 3.74 5.51 -9.70
C ASP A 61 4.29 5.40 -8.25
N SER A 62 3.43 4.91 -7.36
CA SER A 62 3.74 4.87 -5.92
C SER A 62 4.97 4.01 -5.57
N ARG A 63 5.36 3.05 -6.42
CA ARG A 63 6.61 2.26 -6.23
C ARG A 63 7.84 3.14 -6.37
N VAL A 64 7.84 4.01 -7.37
CA VAL A 64 8.91 5.00 -7.58
C VAL A 64 8.92 6.01 -6.44
N ILE A 65 7.74 6.49 -6.05
CA ILE A 65 7.61 7.50 -4.98
C ILE A 65 8.15 6.95 -3.65
N ILE A 66 7.77 5.74 -3.24
CA ILE A 66 8.20 5.19 -1.95
C ILE A 66 9.71 4.88 -1.92
N GLU A 67 10.30 4.44 -3.02
CA GLU A 67 11.76 4.28 -3.11
C GLU A 67 12.48 5.65 -3.06
N TYR A 68 11.98 6.66 -3.77
CA TYR A 68 12.51 8.02 -3.69
C TYR A 68 12.46 8.55 -2.26
N LEU A 69 11.34 8.39 -1.56
CA LEU A 69 11.21 8.84 -0.16
C LEU A 69 12.20 8.13 0.77
N ASP A 70 12.43 6.83 0.57
CA ASP A 70 13.40 6.08 1.36
C ASP A 70 14.83 6.56 1.12
N GLU A 71 15.19 6.85 -0.11
CA GLU A 71 16.51 7.37 -0.48
C GLU A 71 16.70 8.84 -0.08
N ARG A 72 15.65 9.66 -0.22
CA ARG A 72 15.68 11.09 0.13
C ARG A 72 15.77 11.32 1.62
N PHE A 73 15.16 10.43 2.42
CA PHE A 73 15.14 10.43 3.87
C PHE A 73 15.67 9.09 4.39
N PRO A 74 16.99 8.92 4.49
CA PRO A 74 17.60 7.60 4.71
C PRO A 74 17.32 6.98 6.08
N HIS A 75 16.75 7.71 7.03
CA HIS A 75 16.50 7.24 8.39
C HIS A 75 15.02 7.41 8.78
N PRO A 76 14.39 6.35 9.35
CA PRO A 76 14.86 4.95 9.38
C PRO A 76 14.90 4.34 7.97
N PRO A 77 15.86 3.43 7.66
CA PRO A 77 15.92 2.78 6.37
C PRO A 77 14.74 1.79 6.24
N LEU A 78 14.07 1.80 5.08
CA LEU A 78 12.96 0.91 4.78
C LEU A 78 13.29 -0.10 3.66
N MET A 79 14.51 -0.06 3.16
CA MET A 79 15.08 -1.05 2.24
C MET A 79 16.43 -1.54 2.76
N PRO A 80 16.74 -2.85 2.56
CA PRO A 80 18.06 -3.38 2.93
C PRO A 80 19.16 -2.78 2.07
N VAL A 81 20.36 -2.68 2.65
CA VAL A 81 21.55 -2.16 1.93
C VAL A 81 22.19 -3.23 1.05
N ASP A 82 22.14 -4.50 1.49
CA ASP A 82 22.70 -5.62 0.74
C ASP A 82 21.99 -5.79 -0.61
N PRO A 83 22.73 -5.82 -1.74
CA PRO A 83 22.13 -5.88 -3.07
C PRO A 83 21.27 -7.12 -3.32
N VAL A 84 21.62 -8.28 -2.76
CA VAL A 84 20.87 -9.53 -2.95
C VAL A 84 19.52 -9.42 -2.23
N THR A 85 19.52 -9.06 -0.97
CA THR A 85 18.29 -8.87 -0.17
C THR A 85 17.43 -7.75 -0.75
N ARG A 86 18.05 -6.66 -1.19
CA ARG A 86 17.35 -5.53 -1.84
C ARG A 86 16.65 -5.97 -3.13
N ALA A 87 17.31 -6.81 -3.95
CA ALA A 87 16.69 -7.37 -5.14
C ALA A 87 15.51 -8.30 -4.81
N GLN A 88 15.62 -9.11 -3.76
CA GLN A 88 14.52 -9.95 -3.26
C GLN A 88 13.32 -9.11 -2.80
N PHE A 89 13.55 -8.00 -2.11
CA PHE A 89 12.49 -7.06 -1.70
C PHE A 89 11.81 -6.41 -2.90
N ARG A 90 12.57 -5.97 -3.90
CA ARG A 90 12.00 -5.44 -5.15
C ARG A 90 11.16 -6.48 -5.90
N LEU A 91 11.60 -7.74 -5.90
CA LEU A 91 10.81 -8.84 -6.48
C LEU A 91 9.51 -9.07 -5.69
N ALA A 92 9.55 -9.00 -4.36
CA ALA A 92 8.36 -9.07 -3.52
C ALA A 92 7.38 -7.92 -3.83
N LEU A 93 7.87 -6.68 -3.91
CA LEU A 93 7.06 -5.50 -4.29
C LEU A 93 6.39 -5.70 -5.66
N TYR A 94 7.14 -6.19 -6.64
CA TYR A 94 6.60 -6.47 -7.98
C TYR A 94 5.49 -7.52 -7.95
N ARG A 95 5.69 -8.63 -7.21
CA ARG A 95 4.69 -9.70 -7.09
C ARG A 95 3.42 -9.24 -6.37
N ILE A 96 3.55 -8.50 -5.29
CA ILE A 96 2.40 -7.95 -4.56
C ILE A 96 1.61 -7.00 -5.45
N GLU A 97 2.29 -6.12 -6.19
CA GLU A 97 1.65 -5.22 -7.14
C GLU A 97 0.86 -6.00 -8.21
N ARG A 98 1.51 -7.01 -8.79
CA ARG A 98 0.92 -7.81 -9.86
C ARG A 98 -0.22 -8.71 -9.38
N ASP A 99 -0.05 -9.35 -8.23
CA ASP A 99 -0.93 -10.44 -7.79
C ASP A 99 -2.03 -9.97 -6.82
N TRP A 100 -1.82 -8.86 -6.09
CA TRP A 100 -2.80 -8.36 -5.11
C TRP A 100 -3.40 -7.01 -5.50
N TYR A 101 -2.58 -6.01 -5.82
CA TYR A 101 -3.06 -4.68 -6.17
C TYR A 101 -3.87 -4.68 -7.47
N SER A 102 -3.45 -5.45 -8.47
CA SER A 102 -4.19 -5.59 -9.72
C SER A 102 -5.59 -6.19 -9.50
N LEU A 103 -5.70 -7.16 -8.58
CA LEU A 103 -7.00 -7.74 -8.21
C LEU A 103 -7.86 -6.77 -7.42
N ALA A 104 -7.26 -6.02 -6.47
CA ALA A 104 -7.98 -4.98 -5.74
C ALA A 104 -8.57 -3.93 -6.70
N ARG A 105 -7.79 -3.46 -7.67
CA ARG A 105 -8.27 -2.56 -8.73
C ARG A 105 -9.44 -3.15 -9.52
N GLN A 106 -9.32 -4.41 -9.94
CA GLN A 106 -10.38 -5.08 -10.67
C GLN A 106 -11.65 -5.22 -9.83
N ILE A 107 -11.53 -5.54 -8.54
CA ILE A 107 -12.67 -5.63 -7.61
C ILE A 107 -13.39 -4.28 -7.51
N ASP A 108 -12.63 -3.18 -7.37
CA ASP A 108 -13.18 -1.83 -7.23
C ASP A 108 -13.86 -1.33 -8.52
N GLN A 109 -13.44 -1.82 -9.69
CA GLN A 109 -13.93 -1.37 -11.00
C GLN A 109 -14.98 -2.31 -11.62
N GLU A 110 -15.17 -3.52 -11.09
CA GLU A 110 -16.02 -4.54 -11.68
C GLU A 110 -17.52 -4.31 -11.36
N PRO A 111 -18.36 -4.02 -12.36
CA PRO A 111 -19.79 -3.80 -12.15
C PRO A 111 -20.58 -5.10 -11.98
N ASP A 112 -20.10 -6.23 -12.50
CA ASP A 112 -20.76 -7.52 -12.39
C ASP A 112 -20.45 -8.18 -11.04
N LYS A 113 -21.48 -8.32 -10.21
CA LYS A 113 -21.39 -8.95 -8.88
C LYS A 113 -20.85 -10.39 -8.93
N LYS A 114 -21.15 -11.16 -9.96
CA LYS A 114 -20.65 -12.54 -10.09
C LYS A 114 -19.16 -12.57 -10.37
N GLN A 115 -18.68 -11.66 -11.21
CA GLN A 115 -17.23 -11.51 -11.46
C GLN A 115 -16.51 -10.97 -10.22
N THR A 116 -17.08 -9.99 -9.53
CA THR A 116 -16.53 -9.47 -8.27
C THR A 116 -16.33 -10.59 -7.24
N VAL A 117 -17.29 -11.49 -7.06
CA VAL A 117 -17.17 -12.65 -6.15
C VAL A 117 -16.00 -13.56 -6.56
N LYS A 118 -15.81 -13.81 -7.86
CA LYS A 118 -14.67 -14.60 -8.35
C LYS A 118 -13.33 -13.91 -8.07
N LEU A 119 -13.25 -12.60 -8.33
CA LEU A 119 -12.03 -11.82 -8.09
C LEU A 119 -11.67 -11.78 -6.59
N LYS A 120 -12.65 -11.58 -5.72
CA LYS A 120 -12.47 -11.65 -4.25
C LYS A 120 -11.92 -13.01 -3.82
N LYS A 121 -12.45 -14.10 -4.38
CA LYS A 121 -11.95 -15.46 -4.12
C LYS A 121 -10.50 -15.63 -4.58
N ILE A 122 -10.16 -15.17 -5.79
CA ILE A 122 -8.79 -15.24 -6.31
C ILE A 122 -7.84 -14.46 -5.42
N LEU A 123 -8.21 -13.24 -5.00
CA LEU A 123 -7.38 -12.42 -4.10
C LEU A 123 -7.16 -13.14 -2.77
N ARG A 124 -8.23 -13.67 -2.16
CA ARG A 124 -8.13 -14.45 -0.91
C ARG A 124 -7.18 -15.64 -1.07
N ASP A 125 -7.37 -16.45 -2.10
CA ASP A 125 -6.59 -17.66 -2.32
C ASP A 125 -5.12 -17.33 -2.60
N THR A 126 -4.84 -16.23 -3.33
CA THR A 126 -3.47 -15.75 -3.58
C THR A 126 -2.79 -15.26 -2.30
N ILE A 127 -3.51 -14.56 -1.43
CA ILE A 127 -2.98 -14.14 -0.13
C ILE A 127 -2.68 -15.37 0.74
N LEU A 128 -3.59 -16.34 0.79
CA LEU A 128 -3.42 -17.57 1.58
C LEU A 128 -2.21 -18.40 1.15
N GLN A 129 -1.86 -18.41 -0.13
CA GLN A 129 -0.65 -19.08 -0.64
C GLN A 129 0.65 -18.53 -0.05
N SER A 130 0.63 -17.28 0.44
CA SER A 130 1.80 -16.66 1.07
C SER A 130 1.90 -16.89 2.58
N THR A 131 0.96 -17.60 3.19
CA THR A 131 0.86 -17.75 4.66
C THR A 131 2.16 -18.17 5.33
N ASP A 132 2.90 -19.10 4.73
CA ASP A 132 4.15 -19.61 5.31
C ASP A 132 5.26 -18.56 5.35
N LEU A 133 5.25 -17.57 4.45
CA LEU A 133 6.21 -16.48 4.45
C LEU A 133 6.06 -15.56 5.67
N PHE A 134 4.84 -15.43 6.20
CA PHE A 134 4.54 -14.63 7.39
C PHE A 134 4.94 -15.29 8.72
N LYS A 135 5.38 -16.56 8.67
CA LYS A 135 5.89 -17.29 9.84
C LYS A 135 7.37 -17.07 10.09
N ILE A 136 8.11 -16.62 9.06
CA ILE A 136 9.58 -16.65 9.06
C ILE A 136 10.15 -15.55 9.96
N LYS A 137 9.59 -14.35 9.89
CA LYS A 137 10.06 -13.15 10.58
C LYS A 137 8.88 -12.32 11.11
N PRO A 138 9.09 -11.40 12.06
CA PRO A 138 8.04 -10.51 12.57
C PRO A 138 7.39 -9.64 11.48
N PHE A 139 8.21 -9.07 10.59
CA PHE A 139 7.79 -8.40 9.36
C PHE A 139 8.03 -9.29 8.15
N PHE A 140 7.53 -8.89 7.00
CA PHE A 140 7.61 -9.72 5.81
C PHE A 140 9.07 -9.92 5.38
N LEU A 141 9.59 -11.14 5.56
CA LEU A 141 10.97 -11.55 5.28
C LEU A 141 12.05 -10.70 6.01
N SER A 142 11.69 -10.01 7.10
CA SER A 142 12.56 -9.07 7.79
C SER A 142 12.28 -9.02 9.30
N ASP A 143 13.31 -8.67 10.07
CA ASP A 143 13.16 -8.36 11.48
C ASP A 143 12.69 -6.92 11.71
N GLU A 144 12.78 -6.06 10.69
CA GLU A 144 12.38 -4.66 10.72
C GLU A 144 11.33 -4.35 9.65
N PHE A 145 10.51 -3.34 9.92
CA PHE A 145 9.52 -2.83 8.99
C PHE A 145 10.19 -2.30 7.71
N SER A 146 9.62 -2.60 6.55
CA SER A 146 10.18 -2.22 5.24
C SER A 146 9.12 -1.68 4.27
N LEU A 147 9.57 -1.27 3.08
CA LEU A 147 8.68 -0.89 1.97
C LEU A 147 7.75 -2.04 1.55
N VAL A 148 8.16 -3.29 1.78
CA VAL A 148 7.30 -4.45 1.50
C VAL A 148 6.11 -4.47 2.44
N ASP A 149 6.32 -4.22 3.72
CA ASP A 149 5.24 -4.14 4.72
C ASP A 149 4.31 -2.95 4.44
N ALA A 150 4.87 -1.78 4.09
CA ALA A 150 4.09 -0.62 3.66
C ALA A 150 3.21 -0.91 2.43
N THR A 151 3.62 -1.86 1.59
CA THR A 151 2.87 -2.29 0.41
C THR A 151 1.83 -3.37 0.72
N ILE A 152 2.11 -4.28 1.63
CA ILE A 152 1.17 -5.35 2.06
C ILE A 152 0.01 -4.76 2.87
N ALA A 153 0.31 -3.86 3.80
CA ALA A 153 -0.64 -3.35 4.78
C ALA A 153 -1.93 -2.75 4.18
N PRO A 154 -1.91 -1.91 3.13
CA PRO A 154 -3.12 -1.37 2.52
C PRO A 154 -4.09 -2.44 2.00
N ILE A 155 -3.59 -3.54 1.45
CA ILE A 155 -4.43 -4.63 0.94
C ILE A 155 -5.04 -5.41 2.10
N LEU A 156 -4.25 -5.81 3.10
CA LEU A 156 -4.77 -6.52 4.27
C LEU A 156 -5.77 -5.67 5.06
N TRP A 157 -5.58 -4.34 5.10
CA TRP A 157 -6.51 -3.42 5.74
C TRP A 157 -7.89 -3.45 5.09
N ARG A 158 -7.96 -3.61 3.77
CA ARG A 158 -9.17 -3.57 2.96
C ARG A 158 -9.94 -4.90 2.89
N LEU A 159 -9.39 -5.99 3.41
CA LEU A 159 -10.06 -7.30 3.32
C LEU A 159 -11.47 -7.31 3.89
N PRO A 160 -11.75 -6.74 5.09
CA PRO A 160 -13.13 -6.65 5.60
C PRO A 160 -14.05 -5.81 4.70
N TYR A 161 -13.56 -4.70 4.16
CA TYR A 161 -14.30 -3.86 3.22
C TYR A 161 -14.66 -4.63 1.92
N TYR A 162 -13.77 -5.51 1.46
CA TYR A 162 -14.05 -6.42 0.35
C TYR A 162 -14.88 -7.64 0.76
N GLU A 163 -15.30 -7.76 2.03
CA GLU A 163 -15.99 -8.94 2.55
C GLU A 163 -15.17 -10.23 2.33
N ILE A 164 -13.85 -10.14 2.47
CA ILE A 164 -12.92 -11.26 2.37
C ILE A 164 -12.50 -11.66 3.78
N ASP A 165 -12.94 -12.84 4.20
CA ASP A 165 -12.48 -13.48 5.42
C ASP A 165 -11.36 -14.46 5.12
N LEU A 166 -10.29 -14.36 5.89
CA LEU A 166 -9.21 -15.34 5.84
C LEU A 166 -9.61 -16.57 6.68
N THR A 167 -9.17 -17.73 6.22
CA THR A 167 -9.44 -19.00 6.92
C THR A 167 -8.64 -19.09 8.23
N PRO A 168 -8.99 -19.99 9.17
CA PRO A 168 -8.20 -20.23 10.39
C PRO A 168 -6.71 -20.53 10.12
N GLN A 169 -6.38 -21.07 8.94
CA GLN A 169 -5.00 -21.33 8.53
C GLN A 169 -4.20 -20.05 8.30
N ALA A 170 -4.87 -18.92 8.14
CA ALA A 170 -4.23 -17.62 7.94
C ALA A 170 -3.79 -16.93 9.24
N GLN A 171 -3.86 -17.60 10.39
CA GLN A 171 -3.45 -17.00 11.68
C GLN A 171 -2.09 -16.27 11.64
N PRO A 172 -1.06 -16.74 10.93
CA PRO A 172 0.20 -16.00 10.78
C PRO A 172 0.03 -14.64 10.09
N ILE A 173 -0.84 -14.58 9.07
CA ILE A 173 -1.15 -13.32 8.36
C ILE A 173 -1.90 -12.36 9.28
N GLU A 174 -2.87 -12.86 10.03
CA GLU A 174 -3.65 -12.06 10.99
C GLU A 174 -2.77 -11.48 12.10
N LYS A 175 -1.88 -12.30 12.65
CA LYS A 175 -0.90 -11.86 13.67
C LYS A 175 0.02 -10.77 13.12
N TYR A 176 0.52 -10.96 11.91
CA TYR A 176 1.33 -9.96 11.20
C TYR A 176 0.54 -8.68 10.97
N ALA A 177 -0.70 -8.78 10.47
CA ALA A 177 -1.56 -7.63 10.24
C ALA A 177 -1.79 -6.82 11.52
N GLN A 178 -2.07 -7.49 12.65
CA GLN A 178 -2.20 -6.83 13.94
C GLN A 178 -0.93 -6.07 14.35
N LEU A 179 0.24 -6.66 14.14
CA LEU A 179 1.53 -6.02 14.43
C LEU A 179 1.72 -4.75 13.59
N VAL A 180 1.44 -4.82 12.30
CA VAL A 180 1.60 -3.67 11.39
C VAL A 180 0.57 -2.58 11.68
N PHE A 181 -0.70 -2.96 11.88
CA PHE A 181 -1.78 -2.00 12.15
C PHE A 181 -1.67 -1.31 13.53
N ALA A 182 -0.95 -1.91 14.48
CA ALA A 182 -0.68 -1.30 15.77
C ALA A 182 0.39 -0.18 15.70
N ARG A 183 1.16 -0.08 14.61
CA ARG A 183 2.20 0.95 14.46
C ARG A 183 1.59 2.35 14.45
N PRO A 184 2.18 3.31 15.19
CA PRO A 184 1.72 4.70 15.17
C PRO A 184 1.68 5.29 13.76
N ALA A 185 2.72 5.06 12.95
CA ALA A 185 2.82 5.55 11.59
C ALA A 185 1.71 5.00 10.67
N PHE A 186 1.33 3.72 10.84
CA PHE A 186 0.21 3.15 10.10
C PHE A 186 -1.10 3.87 10.44
N ARG A 187 -1.36 4.11 11.72
CA ARG A 187 -2.58 4.80 12.17
C ARG A 187 -2.65 6.25 11.72
N GLU A 188 -1.52 6.95 11.75
CA GLU A 188 -1.39 8.33 11.26
C GLU A 188 -1.66 8.42 9.76
N ALA A 189 -1.25 7.39 9.00
CA ALA A 189 -1.42 7.36 7.55
C ALA A 189 -2.85 7.08 7.07
N LEU A 190 -3.75 6.65 7.96
CA LEU A 190 -5.14 6.35 7.60
C LEU A 190 -5.93 7.63 7.32
N SER A 191 -6.59 7.69 6.17
CA SER A 191 -7.64 8.68 5.91
C SER A 191 -8.92 8.34 6.69
N GLU A 192 -9.83 9.29 6.80
CA GLU A 192 -11.16 9.05 7.39
C GLU A 192 -11.89 7.90 6.71
N ARG A 193 -11.89 7.87 5.38
CA ARG A 193 -12.50 6.78 4.60
C ARG A 193 -11.88 5.42 4.86
N GLU A 194 -10.57 5.36 5.04
CA GLU A 194 -9.89 4.11 5.36
C GLU A 194 -10.18 3.64 6.78
N GLN A 195 -10.36 4.56 7.72
CA GLN A 195 -10.82 4.22 9.07
C GLN A 195 -12.23 3.61 9.04
N GLU A 196 -13.15 4.18 8.25
CA GLU A 196 -14.51 3.70 8.07
C GLU A 196 -14.57 2.26 7.50
N MET A 197 -13.60 1.85 6.68
CA MET A 197 -13.54 0.50 6.09
C MET A 197 -13.52 -0.64 7.14
N ARG A 198 -13.22 -0.35 8.39
CA ARG A 198 -13.18 -1.33 9.48
C ARG A 198 -14.19 -1.09 10.59
N LEU A 199 -15.05 -0.10 10.43
CA LEU A 199 -16.15 0.17 11.35
C LEU A 199 -17.45 -0.52 10.91
N LEU A 200 -17.42 -1.19 9.75
CA LEU A 200 -18.55 -1.93 9.15
C LEU A 200 -18.56 -3.40 9.72
#